data_077d20d03952b3116f5b9d5d76bf92f5
#
_entry.id   077d20d03952b3116f5b9d5d76bf92f5
#
_cell.length_a   1.000
_cell.length_b   1.000
_cell.length_c   1.000
_cell.angle_alpha   90.00
_cell.angle_beta   90.00
_cell.angle_gamma   90.00
#
_symmetry.space_group_name_H-M   'P 1'
#
loop_
_entity.id
_entity.type
_entity.pdbx_description
1 polymer ?
#
loop_
_entity_poly.entity_id
_entity_poly.type
_entity_poly.pdbx_seq_one_letter_code
_entity_poly.pdbx_strand_id
1 'polypeptide(L)'
;MEHIGYFFKRIDNRLKSNADAGLGKHGLTFAQSRIIRFLAERGGQTTQKEIEDYAHVSHPTIVGIVTRMEQSGFLSTYTDPSDKRNKVVRLTDKAKDINLEIRRSIDNGERAMLRSFSEEEVEQLRGYLIRICDNLDIDSSPGCKPESGAKKEKRE
;
A
#
# COMPACT_ATOMS: atom_id res chain seq x y z
N MET A 1 32.68 4.97 1.93
CA MET A 1 31.70 3.97 2.40
C MET A 1 30.30 4.43 1.97
N GLU A 2 29.62 3.63 1.19
CA GLU A 2 28.25 4.02 0.75
C GLU A 2 27.28 3.98 1.94
N HIS A 3 26.43 4.99 2.06
CA HIS A 3 25.44 5.06 3.13
C HIS A 3 24.37 3.98 2.93
N ILE A 4 24.00 3.27 3.99
CA ILE A 4 22.96 2.21 3.97
C ILE A 4 21.64 2.73 3.38
N GLY A 5 21.26 3.97 3.67
CA GLY A 5 20.07 4.60 3.10
C GLY A 5 20.02 4.64 1.56
N TYR A 6 21.20 4.62 0.91
CA TYR A 6 21.28 4.54 -0.54
C TYR A 6 20.79 3.18 -1.07
N PHE A 7 21.11 2.08 -0.38
CA PHE A 7 20.62 0.76 -0.75
C PHE A 7 19.09 0.65 -0.58
N PHE A 8 18.54 1.16 0.52
CA PHE A 8 17.08 1.22 0.71
C PHE A 8 16.40 1.95 -0.44
N LYS A 9 16.92 3.11 -0.81
CA LYS A 9 16.36 3.90 -1.93
C LYS A 9 16.38 3.13 -3.24
N ARG A 10 17.47 2.46 -3.56
CA ARG A 10 17.61 1.67 -4.81
C ARG A 10 16.68 0.47 -4.83
N ILE A 11 16.58 -0.25 -3.70
CA ILE A 11 15.67 -1.39 -3.55
C ILE A 11 14.23 -0.94 -3.73
N ASP A 12 13.80 0.10 -3.02
CA ASP A 12 12.44 0.66 -3.10
C ASP A 12 12.10 1.09 -4.54
N ASN A 13 12.99 1.82 -5.21
CA ASN A 13 12.80 2.21 -6.60
C ASN A 13 12.65 1.01 -7.54
N ARG A 14 13.44 -0.06 -7.36
CA ARG A 14 13.35 -1.27 -8.18
C ARG A 14 12.04 -2.01 -7.93
N LEU A 15 11.63 -2.15 -6.68
CA LEU A 15 10.36 -2.81 -6.32
C LEU A 15 9.16 -2.06 -6.91
N LYS A 16 9.15 -0.72 -6.82
CA LYS A 16 8.12 0.12 -7.44
C LYS A 16 8.09 -0.04 -8.95
N SER A 17 9.25 0.04 -9.63
CA SER A 17 9.33 -0.13 -11.08
C SER A 17 8.83 -1.49 -11.54
N ASN A 18 9.16 -2.57 -10.82
CA ASN A 18 8.67 -3.90 -11.13
C ASN A 18 7.15 -4.02 -10.92
N ALA A 19 6.63 -3.40 -9.84
CA ALA A 19 5.20 -3.35 -9.57
C ALA A 19 4.45 -2.58 -10.67
N ASP A 20 4.93 -1.40 -11.07
CA ASP A 20 4.31 -0.58 -12.11
C ASP A 20 4.28 -1.31 -13.47
N ALA A 21 5.34 -2.03 -13.84
CA ALA A 21 5.37 -2.84 -15.05
C ALA A 21 4.33 -3.96 -15.04
N GLY A 22 4.12 -4.62 -13.88
CA GLY A 22 3.10 -5.65 -13.71
C GLY A 22 1.67 -5.09 -13.70
N LEU A 23 1.48 -3.91 -13.11
CA LEU A 23 0.19 -3.25 -12.97
C LEU A 23 -0.26 -2.54 -14.25
N GLY A 24 0.69 -2.05 -15.05
CA GLY A 24 0.42 -1.33 -16.30
C GLY A 24 -0.42 -2.12 -17.29
N LYS A 25 -0.24 -3.44 -17.36
CA LYS A 25 -1.06 -4.34 -18.19
C LYS A 25 -2.56 -4.35 -17.81
N HIS A 26 -2.88 -3.98 -16.57
CA HIS A 26 -4.24 -3.85 -16.06
C HIS A 26 -4.75 -2.40 -16.06
N GLY A 27 -3.94 -1.44 -16.49
CA GLY A 27 -4.27 -0.02 -16.42
C GLY A 27 -4.29 0.54 -14.99
N LEU A 28 -3.54 -0.08 -14.08
CA LEU A 28 -3.44 0.32 -12.67
C LEU A 28 -2.11 1.00 -12.38
N THR A 29 -2.16 2.01 -11.53
CA THR A 29 -0.97 2.59 -10.90
C THR A 29 -0.68 1.89 -9.56
N PHE A 30 0.54 2.04 -9.05
CA PHE A 30 0.92 1.53 -7.74
C PHE A 30 0.00 2.06 -6.61
N ALA A 31 -0.38 3.35 -6.65
CA ALA A 31 -1.29 3.93 -5.67
C ALA A 31 -2.68 3.26 -5.70
N GLN A 32 -3.21 2.99 -6.90
CA GLN A 32 -4.50 2.30 -7.06
C GLN A 32 -4.44 0.84 -6.59
N SER A 33 -3.34 0.13 -6.83
CA SER A 33 -3.16 -1.24 -6.34
C SER A 33 -3.11 -1.31 -4.81
N ARG A 34 -2.55 -0.31 -4.15
CA ARG A 34 -2.56 -0.20 -2.68
C ARG A 34 -3.99 -0.04 -2.14
N ILE A 35 -4.83 0.75 -2.82
CA ILE A 35 -6.25 0.90 -2.44
C ILE A 35 -7.00 -0.42 -2.59
N ILE A 36 -6.77 -1.16 -3.68
CA ILE A 36 -7.38 -2.49 -3.88
C ILE A 36 -7.00 -3.43 -2.74
N ARG A 37 -5.72 -3.50 -2.38
CA ARG A 37 -5.24 -4.31 -1.26
C ARG A 37 -5.90 -3.92 0.06
N PHE A 38 -5.89 -2.63 0.37
CA PHE A 38 -6.48 -2.10 1.59
C PHE A 38 -7.95 -2.46 1.74
N LEU A 39 -8.74 -2.35 0.66
CA LEU A 39 -10.13 -2.79 0.63
C LEU A 39 -10.27 -4.31 0.81
N ALA A 40 -9.42 -5.09 0.13
CA ALA A 40 -9.46 -6.55 0.23
C ALA A 40 -9.21 -7.05 1.66
N GLU A 41 -8.30 -6.43 2.39
CA GLU A 41 -8.00 -6.72 3.80
C GLU A 41 -9.16 -6.37 4.75
N ARG A 42 -10.11 -5.55 4.28
CA ARG A 42 -11.34 -5.15 5.01
C ARG A 42 -12.61 -5.85 4.53
N GLY A 43 -12.48 -7.02 3.94
CA GLY A 43 -13.63 -7.76 3.43
C GLY A 43 -14.22 -7.20 2.14
N GLY A 44 -13.46 -6.37 1.41
CA GLY A 44 -13.80 -5.88 0.08
C GLY A 44 -14.54 -4.54 0.04
N GLN A 45 -14.80 -3.92 1.17
CA GLN A 45 -15.42 -2.59 1.24
C GLN A 45 -14.98 -1.79 2.46
N THR A 46 -15.02 -0.47 2.32
CA THR A 46 -14.78 0.46 3.44
C THR A 46 -15.31 1.86 3.07
N THR A 47 -15.25 2.82 3.99
CA THR A 47 -15.64 4.19 3.69
C THR A 47 -14.55 4.93 2.91
N GLN A 48 -14.97 5.90 2.08
CA GLN A 48 -14.02 6.76 1.38
C GLN A 48 -13.09 7.50 2.35
N LYS A 49 -13.59 7.86 3.54
CA LYS A 49 -12.81 8.51 4.60
C LYS A 49 -11.67 7.61 5.10
N GLU A 50 -11.93 6.33 5.32
CA GLU A 50 -10.88 5.38 5.74
C GLU A 50 -9.82 5.19 4.66
N ILE A 51 -10.19 5.24 3.36
CA ILE A 51 -9.22 5.20 2.26
C ILE A 51 -8.37 6.48 2.24
N GLU A 52 -8.98 7.64 2.47
CA GLU A 52 -8.30 8.93 2.58
C GLU A 52 -7.25 8.90 3.70
N ASP A 53 -7.65 8.45 4.89
CA ASP A 53 -6.76 8.32 6.05
C ASP A 53 -5.61 7.33 5.79
N TYR A 54 -5.90 6.20 5.14
CA TYR A 54 -4.89 5.21 4.76
C TYR A 54 -3.91 5.73 3.72
N ALA A 55 -4.40 6.42 2.69
CA ALA A 55 -3.58 6.89 1.60
C ALA A 55 -2.78 8.17 1.95
N HIS A 56 -3.11 8.85 3.04
CA HIS A 56 -2.54 10.14 3.47
C HIS A 56 -2.56 11.20 2.36
N VAL A 57 -3.65 11.26 1.63
CA VAL A 57 -3.88 12.26 0.57
C VAL A 57 -5.04 13.16 0.91
N SER A 58 -5.12 14.31 0.25
CA SER A 58 -6.23 15.25 0.44
C SER A 58 -7.55 14.68 -0.07
N HIS A 59 -8.67 15.12 0.51
CA HIS A 59 -10.01 14.73 0.09
C HIS A 59 -10.24 14.87 -1.44
N PRO A 60 -9.91 15.98 -2.10
CA PRO A 60 -10.07 16.09 -3.55
C PRO A 60 -9.25 15.06 -4.33
N THR A 61 -8.06 14.71 -3.83
CA THR A 61 -7.19 13.72 -4.47
C THR A 61 -7.81 12.32 -4.41
N ILE A 62 -8.32 11.90 -3.24
CA ILE A 62 -8.94 10.57 -3.12
C ILE A 62 -10.23 10.46 -3.90
N VAL A 63 -11.06 11.53 -3.94
CA VAL A 63 -12.25 11.59 -4.79
C VAL A 63 -11.87 11.34 -6.25
N GLY A 64 -10.84 12.02 -6.75
CA GLY A 64 -10.37 11.85 -8.13
C GLY A 64 -9.84 10.43 -8.42
N ILE A 65 -9.12 9.81 -7.46
CA ILE A 65 -8.62 8.45 -7.61
C ILE A 65 -9.79 7.46 -7.64
N VAL A 66 -10.70 7.53 -6.66
CA VAL A 66 -11.86 6.64 -6.55
C VAL A 66 -12.73 6.74 -7.79
N THR A 67 -13.01 7.96 -8.27
CA THR A 67 -13.80 8.18 -9.50
C THR A 67 -13.17 7.52 -10.72
N ARG A 68 -11.85 7.67 -10.93
CA ARG A 68 -11.17 7.01 -12.04
C ARG A 68 -11.17 5.48 -11.92
N MET A 69 -11.01 4.95 -10.71
CA MET A 69 -11.06 3.51 -10.46
C MET A 69 -12.47 2.96 -10.66
N GLU A 70 -13.51 3.73 -10.34
CA GLU A 70 -14.92 3.39 -10.61
C GLU A 70 -15.19 3.37 -12.11
N GLN A 71 -14.75 4.40 -12.86
CA GLN A 71 -14.87 4.46 -14.32
C GLN A 71 -14.13 3.30 -15.02
N SER A 72 -13.01 2.86 -14.44
CA SER A 72 -12.24 1.72 -14.95
C SER A 72 -12.80 0.36 -14.49
N GLY A 73 -13.89 0.35 -13.72
CA GLY A 73 -14.58 -0.86 -13.28
C GLY A 73 -13.88 -1.64 -12.15
N PHE A 74 -12.96 -1.02 -11.41
CA PHE A 74 -12.32 -1.65 -10.25
C PHE A 74 -13.08 -1.44 -8.95
N LEU A 75 -13.80 -0.35 -8.84
CA LEU A 75 -14.57 0.01 -7.66
C LEU A 75 -16.03 0.27 -8.04
N SER A 76 -16.89 0.13 -7.07
CA SER A 76 -18.24 0.70 -7.06
C SER A 76 -18.43 1.52 -5.81
N THR A 77 -19.22 2.58 -5.89
CA THR A 77 -19.49 3.44 -4.74
C THR A 77 -20.99 3.58 -4.51
N TYR A 78 -21.35 3.68 -3.25
CA TYR A 78 -22.75 3.98 -2.85
C TYR A 78 -22.74 4.80 -1.56
N THR A 79 -23.87 5.48 -1.32
CA THR A 79 -24.07 6.21 -0.07
C THR A 79 -24.59 5.25 0.99
N ASP A 80 -24.04 5.28 2.20
CA ASP A 80 -24.52 4.47 3.30
C ASP A 80 -25.98 4.84 3.63
N PRO A 81 -26.92 3.89 3.59
CA PRO A 81 -28.33 4.17 3.92
C PRO A 81 -28.54 4.68 5.35
N SER A 82 -27.65 4.30 6.27
CA SER A 82 -27.71 4.68 7.70
C SER A 82 -27.05 6.03 7.98
N ASP A 83 -26.07 6.44 7.16
CA ASP A 83 -25.42 7.76 7.25
C ASP A 83 -25.10 8.29 5.84
N LYS A 84 -25.98 9.14 5.33
CA LYS A 84 -25.87 9.74 3.99
C LYS A 84 -24.61 10.57 3.77
N ARG A 85 -23.85 10.88 4.82
CA ARG A 85 -22.55 11.59 4.74
C ARG A 85 -21.40 10.64 4.41
N ASN A 86 -21.60 9.33 4.59
CA ASN A 86 -20.59 8.33 4.36
C ASN A 86 -20.73 7.71 2.97
N LYS A 87 -19.75 7.93 2.13
CA LYS A 87 -19.61 7.22 0.84
C LYS A 87 -18.84 5.93 1.08
N VAL A 88 -19.49 4.80 0.79
CA VAL A 88 -18.87 3.47 0.86
C VAL A 88 -18.29 3.12 -0.50
N VAL A 89 -17.09 2.56 -0.48
CA VAL A 89 -16.34 2.10 -1.64
C VAL A 89 -16.20 0.59 -1.54
N ARG A 90 -16.52 -0.14 -2.61
CA ARG A 90 -16.49 -1.59 -2.68
C ARG A 90 -15.67 -2.07 -3.87
N LEU A 91 -14.92 -3.15 -3.69
CA LEU A 91 -14.24 -3.85 -4.79
C LEU A 91 -15.25 -4.53 -5.71
N THR A 92 -15.05 -4.41 -7.01
CA THR A 92 -15.70 -5.26 -8.00
C THR A 92 -15.02 -6.63 -8.08
N ASP A 93 -15.64 -7.62 -8.73
CA ASP A 93 -15.02 -8.94 -8.92
C ASP A 93 -13.75 -8.82 -9.78
N LYS A 94 -13.75 -7.95 -10.79
CA LYS A 94 -12.54 -7.60 -11.55
C LYS A 94 -11.38 -7.18 -10.63
N ALA A 95 -11.64 -6.34 -9.65
CA ALA A 95 -10.60 -5.89 -8.72
C ALA A 95 -10.15 -7.00 -7.76
N LYS A 96 -11.04 -7.91 -7.36
CA LYS A 96 -10.70 -9.06 -6.53
C LYS A 96 -9.76 -10.01 -7.26
N ASP A 97 -10.03 -10.31 -8.54
CA ASP A 97 -9.18 -11.19 -9.36
C ASP A 97 -7.79 -10.58 -9.55
N ILE A 98 -7.72 -9.29 -9.85
CA ILE A 98 -6.45 -8.56 -9.96
C ILE A 98 -5.70 -8.52 -8.64
N ASN A 99 -6.39 -8.40 -7.50
CA ASN A 99 -5.74 -8.46 -6.20
C ASN A 99 -4.99 -9.77 -5.96
N LEU A 100 -5.51 -10.90 -6.45
CA LEU A 100 -4.80 -12.19 -6.40
C LEU A 100 -3.51 -12.17 -7.24
N GLU A 101 -3.55 -11.57 -8.42
CA GLU A 101 -2.35 -11.41 -9.26
C GLU A 101 -1.32 -10.47 -8.61
N ILE A 102 -1.78 -9.36 -8.01
CA ILE A 102 -0.92 -8.43 -7.29
C ILE A 102 -0.19 -9.15 -6.14
N ARG A 103 -0.91 -9.93 -5.34
CA ARG A 103 -0.32 -10.71 -4.24
C ARG A 103 0.75 -11.67 -4.75
N ARG A 104 0.45 -12.44 -5.80
CA ARG A 104 1.43 -13.34 -6.42
C ARG A 104 2.67 -12.62 -6.94
N SER A 105 2.48 -11.43 -7.51
CA SER A 105 3.60 -10.60 -7.99
C SER A 105 4.49 -10.12 -6.85
N ILE A 106 3.90 -9.71 -5.72
CA ILE A 106 4.64 -9.32 -4.51
C ILE A 106 5.42 -10.51 -3.96
N ASP A 107 4.78 -11.68 -3.79
CA ASP A 107 5.42 -12.89 -3.28
C ASP A 107 6.59 -13.33 -4.18
N ASN A 108 6.41 -13.26 -5.49
CA ASN A 108 7.46 -13.56 -6.46
C ASN A 108 8.62 -12.54 -6.37
N GLY A 109 8.31 -11.27 -6.18
CA GLY A 109 9.32 -10.21 -5.99
C GLY A 109 10.15 -10.46 -4.72
N GLU A 110 9.52 -10.83 -3.62
CA GLU A 110 10.19 -11.16 -2.37
C GLU A 110 11.07 -12.40 -2.51
N ARG A 111 10.57 -13.48 -3.10
CA ARG A 111 11.37 -14.68 -3.40
C ARG A 111 12.58 -14.37 -4.29
N ALA A 112 12.40 -13.53 -5.32
CA ALA A 112 13.50 -13.14 -6.19
C ALA A 112 14.56 -12.30 -5.46
N MET A 113 14.14 -11.44 -4.55
CA MET A 113 15.02 -10.61 -3.73
C MET A 113 15.83 -11.46 -2.74
N LEU A 114 15.23 -12.50 -2.18
CA LEU A 114 15.82 -13.32 -1.12
C LEU A 114 16.41 -14.66 -1.63
N ARG A 115 16.44 -14.90 -2.93
CA ARG A 115 16.78 -16.21 -3.55
C ARG A 115 18.14 -16.78 -3.16
N SER A 116 19.09 -15.94 -2.72
CA SER A 116 20.45 -16.36 -2.36
C SER A 116 20.68 -16.39 -0.85
N PHE A 117 19.63 -16.15 -0.06
CA PHE A 117 19.71 -16.18 1.40
C PHE A 117 19.19 -17.50 1.94
N SER A 118 19.82 -18.00 3.01
CA SER A 118 19.26 -19.09 3.82
C SER A 118 18.11 -18.57 4.67
N GLU A 119 17.28 -19.47 5.22
CA GLU A 119 16.19 -19.10 6.13
C GLU A 119 16.71 -18.35 7.37
N GLU A 120 17.87 -18.75 7.90
CA GLU A 120 18.51 -18.09 9.03
C GLU A 120 18.97 -16.66 8.69
N GLU A 121 19.56 -16.47 7.51
CA GLU A 121 19.95 -15.13 7.03
C GLU A 121 18.75 -14.23 6.78
N VAL A 122 17.64 -14.76 6.26
CA VAL A 122 16.39 -14.01 6.10
C VAL A 122 15.84 -13.55 7.45
N GLU A 123 15.86 -14.41 8.47
CA GLU A 123 15.39 -14.06 9.80
C GLU A 123 16.31 -13.02 10.48
N GLN A 124 17.61 -13.14 10.31
CA GLN A 124 18.57 -12.13 10.78
C GLN A 124 18.36 -10.77 10.10
N LEU A 125 18.17 -10.77 8.77
CA LEU A 125 17.87 -9.57 8.00
C LEU A 125 16.58 -8.91 8.49
N ARG A 126 15.53 -9.69 8.74
CA ARG A 126 14.26 -9.21 9.31
C ARG A 126 14.49 -8.52 10.66
N GLY A 127 15.27 -9.15 11.54
CA GLY A 127 15.63 -8.58 12.85
C GLY A 127 16.37 -7.26 12.74
N TYR A 128 17.31 -7.13 11.78
CA TYR A 128 18.02 -5.86 11.55
C TYR A 128 17.10 -4.76 11.01
N LEU A 129 16.17 -5.10 10.11
CA LEU A 129 15.21 -4.15 9.57
C LEU A 129 14.24 -3.65 10.65
N ILE A 130 13.76 -4.54 11.52
CA ILE A 130 12.91 -4.16 12.66
C ILE A 130 13.67 -3.17 13.56
N ARG A 131 14.91 -3.48 13.93
CA ARG A 131 15.74 -2.57 14.76
C ARG A 131 15.97 -1.21 14.09
N ILE A 132 16.09 -1.16 12.77
CA ILE A 132 16.18 0.10 12.02
C ILE A 132 14.86 0.88 12.11
N CYS A 133 13.72 0.20 11.98
CA CYS A 133 12.40 0.81 12.15
C CYS A 133 12.25 1.38 13.55
N ASP A 134 12.60 0.62 14.60
CA ASP A 134 12.53 1.06 15.99
C ASP A 134 13.40 2.30 16.24
N ASN A 135 14.64 2.33 15.69
CA ASN A 135 15.52 3.49 15.80
C ASN A 135 14.99 4.77 15.11
N LEU A 136 14.07 4.61 14.19
CA LEU A 136 13.45 5.71 13.43
C LEU A 136 12.01 5.98 13.87
N ASP A 137 11.56 5.39 14.99
CA ASP A 137 10.18 5.49 15.49
C ASP A 137 9.13 5.08 14.43
N ILE A 138 9.46 4.09 13.59
CA ILE A 138 8.56 3.51 12.58
C ILE A 138 7.96 2.23 13.14
N ASP A 139 6.62 2.15 13.18
CA ASP A 139 5.94 0.91 13.55
C ASP A 139 6.21 -0.19 12.51
N SER A 140 6.84 -1.28 12.95
CA SER A 140 7.20 -2.44 12.14
C SER A 140 6.14 -3.54 12.13
N SER A 141 4.98 -3.32 12.76
CA SER A 141 3.90 -4.31 12.85
C SER A 141 3.35 -4.68 11.46
N PRO A 142 3.07 -5.96 11.18
CA PRO A 142 2.45 -6.36 9.93
C PRO A 142 1.09 -5.67 9.74
N GLY A 143 0.95 -4.90 8.65
CA GLY A 143 -0.27 -4.14 8.36
C GLY A 143 -0.33 -2.75 8.97
N CYS A 144 0.77 -2.27 9.54
CA CYS A 144 0.84 -0.92 10.10
C CYS A 144 0.58 0.17 9.06
N LYS A 145 -0.20 1.17 9.48
CA LYS A 145 -0.37 2.42 8.75
C LYS A 145 0.94 3.20 8.81
N PRO A 146 1.45 3.75 7.69
CA PRO A 146 2.53 4.72 7.77
C PRO A 146 2.06 5.88 8.67
N GLU A 147 2.80 6.15 9.74
CA GLU A 147 2.47 7.22 10.67
C GLU A 147 2.36 8.57 9.94
N SER A 148 1.29 9.28 10.24
CA SER A 148 1.16 10.70 9.87
C SER A 148 2.30 11.46 10.54
N GLY A 149 3.14 12.11 9.73
CA GLY A 149 4.27 12.90 10.21
C GLY A 149 3.89 13.73 11.43
N ALA A 150 4.57 13.48 12.53
CA ALA A 150 4.43 14.22 13.77
C ALA A 150 4.58 15.71 13.45
N LYS A 151 3.54 16.49 13.70
CA LYS A 151 3.63 17.94 13.77
C LYS A 151 4.71 18.27 14.78
N LYS A 152 5.82 18.84 14.33
CA LYS A 152 6.79 19.47 15.21
C LYS A 152 6.03 20.56 15.99
N GLU A 153 5.69 20.28 17.22
CA GLU A 153 5.37 21.33 18.18
C GLU A 153 6.61 22.22 18.30
N LYS A 154 6.46 23.46 17.85
CA LYS A 154 7.40 24.52 18.17
C LYS A 154 7.34 24.70 19.69
N ARG A 155 8.39 24.29 20.38
CA ARG A 155 8.66 24.80 21.73
C ARG A 155 9.20 26.23 21.55
N GLU A 156 8.44 27.17 22.09
CA GLU A 156 8.91 28.51 22.43
C GLU A 156 9.99 28.48 23.51
#